data_20b14c61fcfb1f03389d48cb3284e3c1
#
_entry.id   20b14c61fcfb1f03389d48cb3284e3c1
#
_cell.length_a   1.000
_cell.length_b   1.000
_cell.length_c   1.000
_cell.angle_alpha   90.00
_cell.angle_beta   90.00
_cell.angle_gamma   90.00
#
_symmetry.space_group_name_H-M   'P 1'
#
loop_
_entity.id
_entity.type
_entity.pdbx_description
1 polymer ?
#
loop_
_entity_poly.entity_id
_entity_poly.type
_entity_poly.pdbx_seq_one_letter_code
_entity_poly.pdbx_strand_id
1 'polypeptide(L)'
;IPAPYYERMRAENPGLLMANVNGWFQQSPDTRRMVRTLDGTARAILSDRYRRIDNYEVAQTVLPIISEMHGARIESCELTDTRMYIKVVNERIQTEVVPGDIVQAGILISNSEVGMGSVSVKPLIYRLVCTNGMVADVGVGKRHVGRINESVDGDFGIFRDETIEADDRAFLMKIEDTVRAAVDEARFNALVQKLRDAKE
;
A
#
# COMPACT_ATOMS: atom_id res chain seq x y z
N ILE A 1 20.86 -7.54 2.71
CA ILE A 1 22.27 -7.18 2.93
C ILE A 1 22.43 -6.80 4.40
N PRO A 2 23.33 -7.46 5.16
CA PRO A 2 23.61 -7.07 6.54
C PRO A 2 23.97 -5.60 6.64
N ALA A 3 23.41 -4.89 7.63
CA ALA A 3 23.50 -3.45 7.69
C ALA A 3 24.10 -2.86 9.01
N PRO A 4 25.03 -3.54 9.73
CA PRO A 4 25.58 -3.01 11.00
C PRO A 4 26.22 -1.63 10.80
N TYR A 5 26.85 -1.39 9.64
CA TYR A 5 27.44 -0.11 9.31
C TYR A 5 26.38 1.00 9.24
N TYR A 6 25.27 0.77 8.56
CA TYR A 6 24.20 1.75 8.43
C TYR A 6 23.58 2.12 9.77
N GLU A 7 23.30 1.13 10.61
CA GLU A 7 22.69 1.34 11.93
C GLU A 7 23.61 2.11 12.85
N ARG A 8 24.89 1.70 12.94
CA ARG A 8 25.89 2.39 13.72
C ARG A 8 26.08 3.83 13.25
N MET A 9 26.30 4.03 11.95
CA MET A 9 26.56 5.35 11.41
C MET A 9 25.36 6.28 11.48
N ARG A 10 24.14 5.73 11.43
CA ARG A 10 22.93 6.53 11.65
C ARG A 10 22.89 7.09 13.07
N ALA A 11 23.32 6.34 14.06
CA ALA A 11 23.35 6.76 15.46
C ALA A 11 24.52 7.73 15.76
N GLU A 12 25.73 7.41 15.26
CA GLU A 12 26.96 8.10 15.59
C GLU A 12 27.25 9.32 14.71
N ASN A 13 27.03 9.19 13.39
CA ASN A 13 27.33 10.26 12.44
C ASN A 13 26.46 10.17 11.17
N PRO A 14 25.20 10.62 11.23
CA PRO A 14 24.28 10.53 10.11
C PRO A 14 24.72 11.34 8.87
N GLY A 15 25.45 12.44 9.09
CA GLY A 15 25.99 13.26 7.99
C GLY A 15 27.03 12.51 7.17
N LEU A 16 27.94 11.79 7.82
CA LEU A 16 28.93 10.96 7.14
C LEU A 16 28.29 9.77 6.43
N LEU A 17 27.27 9.14 7.04
CA LEU A 17 26.52 8.08 6.40
C LEU A 17 25.88 8.57 5.09
N MET A 18 25.23 9.73 5.16
CA MET A 18 24.59 10.34 3.98
C MET A 18 25.62 10.64 2.87
N ALA A 19 26.76 11.22 3.22
CA ALA A 19 27.82 11.53 2.26
C ALA A 19 28.37 10.27 1.57
N ASN A 20 28.59 9.20 2.35
CA ASN A 20 29.10 7.93 1.82
C ASN A 20 28.09 7.26 0.88
N VAL A 21 26.80 7.19 1.28
CA VAL A 21 25.76 6.60 0.45
C VAL A 21 25.60 7.38 -0.85
N ASN A 22 25.58 8.70 -0.82
CA ASN A 22 25.51 9.54 -2.01
C ASN A 22 26.74 9.37 -2.91
N GLY A 23 27.93 9.30 -2.33
CA GLY A 23 29.17 9.05 -3.08
C GLY A 23 29.18 7.70 -3.79
N TRP A 24 28.65 6.65 -3.18
CA TRP A 24 28.54 5.33 -3.82
C TRP A 24 27.62 5.33 -5.04
N PHE A 25 26.61 6.19 -5.05
CA PHE A 25 25.69 6.33 -6.19
C PHE A 25 26.19 7.35 -7.22
N GLN A 26 27.36 7.95 -7.02
CA GLN A 26 27.92 8.98 -7.91
C GLN A 26 26.91 10.11 -8.23
N GLN A 27 26.12 10.45 -7.25
CA GLN A 27 25.09 11.50 -7.35
C GLN A 27 25.68 12.87 -7.01
N SER A 28 24.97 13.91 -7.40
CA SER A 28 25.28 15.29 -6.98
C SER A 28 25.36 15.39 -5.44
N PRO A 29 26.23 16.24 -4.89
CA PRO A 29 26.31 16.47 -3.44
C PRO A 29 24.97 16.85 -2.78
N ASP A 30 24.07 17.46 -3.53
CA ASP A 30 22.74 17.88 -3.07
C ASP A 30 21.70 16.74 -3.10
N THR A 31 22.05 15.59 -3.68
CA THR A 31 21.13 14.44 -3.77
C THR A 31 21.22 13.61 -2.49
N ARG A 32 20.10 13.54 -1.78
CA ARG A 32 19.98 12.73 -0.57
C ARG A 32 19.37 11.37 -0.87
N ARG A 33 19.72 10.37 -0.04
CA ARG A 33 19.16 9.01 -0.12
C ARG A 33 18.66 8.57 1.23
N MET A 34 17.56 7.83 1.22
CA MET A 34 17.02 7.14 2.39
C MET A 34 17.44 5.67 2.34
N VAL A 35 18.06 5.17 3.40
CA VAL A 35 18.34 3.74 3.58
C VAL A 35 17.33 3.19 4.57
N ARG A 36 16.55 2.22 4.15
CA ARG A 36 15.64 1.49 5.04
C ARG A 36 16.34 0.26 5.58
N THR A 37 16.33 0.14 6.90
CA THR A 37 16.90 -1.01 7.61
C THR A 37 15.84 -1.69 8.46
N LEU A 38 15.95 -2.99 8.61
CA LEU A 38 15.16 -3.81 9.51
C LEU A 38 16.03 -4.97 10.01
N ASP A 39 16.06 -5.18 11.32
CA ASP A 39 16.76 -6.28 11.98
C ASP A 39 18.21 -6.48 11.48
N GLY A 40 18.97 -5.39 11.45
CA GLY A 40 20.35 -5.40 10.99
C GLY A 40 20.55 -5.61 9.49
N THR A 41 19.49 -5.49 8.69
CA THR A 41 19.53 -5.67 7.24
C THR A 41 19.11 -4.40 6.51
N ALA A 42 19.92 -3.95 5.53
CA ALA A 42 19.50 -2.90 4.60
C ALA A 42 18.54 -3.50 3.58
N ARG A 43 17.29 -3.05 3.62
CA ARG A 43 16.21 -3.56 2.76
C ARG A 43 16.08 -2.78 1.45
N ALA A 44 16.28 -1.47 1.49
CA ALA A 44 16.19 -0.61 0.31
C ALA A 44 17.02 0.65 0.46
N ILE A 45 17.42 1.20 -0.68
CA ILE A 45 17.99 2.53 -0.82
C ILE A 45 17.08 3.31 -1.77
N LEU A 46 16.44 4.34 -1.24
CA LEU A 46 15.37 5.07 -1.90
C LEU A 46 15.74 6.55 -2.04
N SER A 47 14.97 7.29 -2.83
CA SER A 47 15.07 8.75 -2.87
C SER A 47 14.68 9.35 -1.50
N ASP A 48 15.24 10.49 -1.15
CA ASP A 48 14.82 11.31 -0.01
C ASP A 48 13.37 11.79 -0.14
N ARG A 49 12.84 11.83 -1.37
CA ARG A 49 11.44 12.14 -1.68
C ARG A 49 10.49 10.97 -1.48
N TYR A 50 11.01 9.79 -1.14
CA TYR A 50 10.16 8.64 -0.88
C TYR A 50 9.33 8.86 0.38
N ARG A 51 8.00 8.82 0.20
CA ARG A 51 7.04 8.93 1.31
C ARG A 51 6.97 7.59 2.03
N ARG A 52 7.28 7.64 3.31
CA ARG A 52 7.23 6.47 4.16
C ARG A 52 5.79 6.27 4.65
N ILE A 53 5.14 5.23 4.16
CA ILE A 53 3.89 4.71 4.70
C ILE A 53 4.19 3.26 5.05
N ASP A 54 4.30 2.99 6.33
CA ASP A 54 4.75 1.69 6.82
C ASP A 54 3.59 0.68 6.80
N ASN A 55 3.91 -0.61 6.65
CA ASN A 55 2.92 -1.69 6.70
C ASN A 55 2.11 -1.65 8.00
N TYR A 56 2.76 -1.26 9.11
CA TYR A 56 2.13 -1.11 10.41
C TYR A 56 1.04 -0.03 10.40
N GLU A 57 1.30 1.14 9.81
CA GLU A 57 0.32 2.24 9.71
C GLU A 57 -0.91 1.82 8.89
N VAL A 58 -0.68 1.14 7.76
CA VAL A 58 -1.76 0.62 6.92
C VAL A 58 -2.58 -0.42 7.69
N ALA A 59 -1.91 -1.39 8.34
CA ALA A 59 -2.59 -2.42 9.12
C ALA A 59 -3.37 -1.82 10.29
N GLN A 60 -2.78 -0.88 11.03
CA GLN A 60 -3.41 -0.20 12.16
C GLN A 60 -4.66 0.60 11.73
N THR A 61 -4.67 1.12 10.51
CA THR A 61 -5.82 1.83 9.94
C THR A 61 -6.93 0.87 9.53
N VAL A 62 -6.61 -0.25 8.88
CA VAL A 62 -7.64 -1.10 8.24
C VAL A 62 -8.18 -2.20 9.14
N LEU A 63 -7.36 -2.78 10.04
CA LEU A 63 -7.78 -3.91 10.86
C LEU A 63 -8.96 -3.62 11.80
N PRO A 64 -9.03 -2.45 12.48
CA PRO A 64 -10.20 -2.11 13.28
C PRO A 64 -11.48 -2.08 12.46
N ILE A 65 -11.43 -1.48 11.26
CA ILE A 65 -12.58 -1.37 10.38
C ILE A 65 -13.05 -2.76 9.94
N ILE A 66 -12.12 -3.63 9.54
CA ILE A 66 -12.41 -5.00 9.13
C ILE A 66 -13.05 -5.78 10.29
N SER A 67 -12.59 -5.58 11.53
CA SER A 67 -13.12 -6.27 12.70
C SER A 67 -14.55 -5.85 13.05
N GLU A 68 -14.95 -4.62 12.71
CA GLU A 68 -16.30 -4.10 12.90
C GLU A 68 -17.27 -4.55 11.80
N MET A 69 -16.77 -5.03 10.66
CA MET A 69 -17.59 -5.44 9.53
C MET A 69 -18.24 -6.81 9.76
N HIS A 70 -19.56 -6.84 9.87
CA HIS A 70 -20.29 -8.09 10.00
C HIS A 70 -20.09 -9.03 8.79
N GLY A 71 -19.58 -10.23 9.04
CA GLY A 71 -19.36 -11.26 8.02
C GLY A 71 -18.02 -11.10 7.26
N ALA A 72 -17.22 -10.10 7.59
CA ALA A 72 -15.87 -9.98 7.05
C ALA A 72 -14.91 -10.92 7.80
N ARG A 73 -14.00 -11.53 7.04
CA ARG A 73 -12.87 -12.29 7.58
C ARG A 73 -11.61 -12.04 6.76
N ILE A 74 -10.48 -12.14 7.42
CA ILE A 74 -9.19 -12.12 6.72
C ILE A 74 -8.99 -13.50 6.08
N GLU A 75 -8.96 -13.53 4.76
CA GLU A 75 -8.72 -14.76 3.99
C GLU A 75 -7.24 -15.11 3.96
N SER A 76 -6.39 -14.12 3.73
CA SER A 76 -4.94 -14.27 3.82
C SER A 76 -4.26 -12.96 4.22
N CYS A 77 -3.13 -13.09 4.90
CA CYS A 77 -2.22 -11.99 5.18
C CYS A 77 -0.81 -12.49 4.83
N GLU A 78 -0.20 -11.86 3.84
CA GLU A 78 1.12 -12.22 3.35
C GLU A 78 2.07 -11.04 3.50
N LEU A 79 3.23 -11.30 4.09
CA LEU A 79 4.32 -10.35 4.21
C LEU A 79 5.56 -10.98 3.56
N THR A 80 5.98 -10.41 2.45
CA THR A 80 7.21 -10.78 1.76
C THR A 80 8.31 -9.74 2.05
N ASP A 81 9.51 -9.97 1.57
CA ASP A 81 10.62 -9.00 1.69
C ASP A 81 10.31 -7.66 1.03
N THR A 82 9.39 -7.63 0.08
CA THR A 82 9.11 -6.43 -0.73
C THR A 82 7.70 -5.89 -0.59
N ARG A 83 6.72 -6.71 -0.18
CA ARG A 83 5.31 -6.33 -0.18
C ARG A 83 4.52 -6.97 0.96
N MET A 84 3.51 -6.25 1.40
CA MET A 84 2.43 -6.74 2.23
C MET A 84 1.16 -6.88 1.41
N TYR A 85 0.40 -7.94 1.65
CA TYR A 85 -0.94 -8.15 1.12
C TYR A 85 -1.88 -8.59 2.24
N ILE A 86 -3.05 -7.96 2.31
CA ILE A 86 -4.15 -8.39 3.19
C ILE A 86 -5.37 -8.61 2.29
N LYS A 87 -5.85 -9.83 2.25
CA LYS A 87 -7.06 -10.23 1.54
C LYS A 87 -8.19 -10.42 2.53
N VAL A 88 -9.27 -9.69 2.36
CA VAL A 88 -10.48 -9.77 3.18
C VAL A 88 -11.63 -10.19 2.31
N VAL A 89 -12.49 -11.07 2.78
CA VAL A 89 -13.72 -11.47 2.12
C VAL A 89 -14.91 -11.26 3.06
N ASN A 90 -16.08 -10.99 2.50
CA ASN A 90 -17.32 -10.87 3.25
C ASN A 90 -18.28 -11.99 2.82
N GLU A 91 -18.51 -12.93 3.74
CA GLU A 91 -19.33 -14.12 3.48
C GLU A 91 -20.84 -13.80 3.35
N ARG A 92 -21.28 -12.66 3.86
CA ARG A 92 -22.68 -12.24 3.78
C ARG A 92 -23.03 -11.60 2.44
N ILE A 93 -22.04 -11.04 1.75
CA ILE A 93 -22.22 -10.40 0.46
C ILE A 93 -21.71 -11.37 -0.60
N GLN A 94 -22.60 -12.24 -1.07
CA GLN A 94 -22.29 -13.26 -2.05
C GLN A 94 -23.44 -13.43 -3.07
N THR A 95 -23.08 -13.88 -4.25
CA THR A 95 -24.05 -14.19 -5.31
C THR A 95 -23.48 -15.23 -6.28
N GLU A 96 -24.35 -15.84 -7.06
CA GLU A 96 -23.93 -16.70 -8.18
C GLU A 96 -23.73 -15.89 -9.46
N VAL A 97 -22.61 -16.09 -10.14
CA VAL A 97 -22.35 -15.58 -11.48
C VAL A 97 -23.08 -16.41 -12.52
N VAL A 98 -22.92 -17.73 -12.43
CA VAL A 98 -23.67 -18.78 -13.11
C VAL A 98 -23.98 -19.89 -12.12
N PRO A 99 -24.95 -20.79 -12.36
CA PRO A 99 -25.28 -21.86 -11.42
C PRO A 99 -24.06 -22.63 -10.92
N GLY A 100 -23.86 -22.65 -9.60
CA GLY A 100 -22.73 -23.28 -8.92
C GLY A 100 -21.45 -22.43 -8.84
N ASP A 101 -21.38 -21.27 -9.46
CA ASP A 101 -20.21 -20.37 -9.41
C ASP A 101 -20.47 -19.23 -8.43
N ILE A 102 -20.32 -19.50 -7.13
CA ILE A 102 -20.54 -18.54 -6.06
C ILE A 102 -19.32 -17.63 -5.91
N VAL A 103 -19.57 -16.33 -5.85
CA VAL A 103 -18.58 -15.31 -5.59
C VAL A 103 -18.95 -14.48 -4.38
N GLN A 104 -17.95 -14.04 -3.64
CA GLN A 104 -18.07 -13.19 -2.45
C GLN A 104 -17.41 -11.84 -2.69
N ALA A 105 -17.96 -10.79 -2.07
CA ALA A 105 -17.31 -9.49 -2.03
C ALA A 105 -16.05 -9.55 -1.16
N GLY A 106 -15.03 -8.82 -1.56
CA GLY A 106 -13.80 -8.73 -0.79
C GLY A 106 -13.01 -7.46 -1.09
N ILE A 107 -11.86 -7.38 -0.44
CA ILE A 107 -10.92 -6.27 -0.56
C ILE A 107 -9.52 -6.86 -0.61
N LEU A 108 -8.69 -6.34 -1.51
CA LEU A 108 -7.25 -6.56 -1.52
C LEU A 108 -6.56 -5.27 -1.12
N ILE A 109 -5.84 -5.32 -0.01
CA ILE A 109 -4.98 -4.23 0.47
C ILE A 109 -3.54 -4.64 0.21
N SER A 110 -2.75 -3.72 -0.35
CA SER A 110 -1.32 -3.96 -0.57
C SER A 110 -0.49 -2.73 -0.27
N ASN A 111 0.75 -2.97 0.19
CA ASN A 111 1.74 -1.93 0.45
C ASN A 111 3.14 -2.44 0.16
N SER A 112 4.08 -1.52 -0.08
CA SER A 112 5.51 -1.81 -0.16
C SER A 112 6.30 -0.74 0.58
N GLU A 113 7.14 -1.17 1.51
CA GLU A 113 8.04 -0.28 2.26
C GLU A 113 9.38 -0.06 1.56
N VAL A 114 9.64 -0.77 0.49
CA VAL A 114 10.93 -0.82 -0.21
C VAL A 114 10.88 -0.29 -1.64
N GLY A 115 9.82 0.46 -1.98
CA GLY A 115 9.69 1.08 -3.31
C GLY A 115 9.20 0.14 -4.41
N MET A 116 8.83 -1.10 -4.10
CA MET A 116 8.39 -2.10 -5.09
C MET A 116 6.89 -2.08 -5.38
N GLY A 117 6.17 -1.07 -4.88
CA GLY A 117 4.74 -0.92 -5.12
C GLY A 117 4.16 0.32 -4.44
N SER A 118 2.89 0.56 -4.70
CA SER A 118 2.09 1.61 -4.06
C SER A 118 1.27 1.03 -2.91
N VAL A 119 0.89 1.88 -1.96
CA VAL A 119 -0.26 1.56 -1.11
C VAL A 119 -1.48 1.49 -2.00
N SER A 120 -2.25 0.43 -1.92
CA SER A 120 -3.51 0.33 -2.65
C SER A 120 -4.57 -0.46 -1.90
N VAL A 121 -5.81 -0.05 -2.08
CA VAL A 121 -7.01 -0.77 -1.63
C VAL A 121 -7.89 -0.96 -2.85
N LYS A 122 -8.18 -2.21 -3.19
CA LYS A 122 -8.96 -2.55 -4.38
C LYS A 122 -10.09 -3.50 -4.01
N PRO A 123 -11.30 -3.30 -4.53
CA PRO A 123 -12.37 -4.29 -4.46
C PRO A 123 -11.92 -5.61 -5.09
N LEU A 124 -12.34 -6.69 -4.47
CA LEU A 124 -12.03 -8.06 -4.87
C LEU A 124 -13.35 -8.82 -5.04
N ILE A 125 -13.47 -9.57 -6.12
CA ILE A 125 -14.48 -10.61 -6.26
C ILE A 125 -13.79 -11.94 -6.00
N TYR A 126 -14.12 -12.55 -4.88
CA TYR A 126 -13.54 -13.82 -4.46
C TYR A 126 -14.41 -14.97 -4.90
N ARG A 127 -13.86 -15.89 -5.68
CA ARG A 127 -14.57 -17.05 -6.22
C ARG A 127 -14.31 -18.28 -5.36
N LEU A 128 -15.36 -18.90 -4.85
CA LEU A 128 -15.22 -20.04 -3.94
C LEU A 128 -14.74 -21.32 -4.63
N VAL A 129 -15.13 -21.55 -5.87
CA VAL A 129 -14.81 -22.79 -6.61
C VAL A 129 -13.33 -22.92 -6.92
N CYS A 130 -12.62 -21.80 -7.11
CA CYS A 130 -11.19 -21.81 -7.50
C CYS A 130 -10.28 -21.18 -6.45
N THR A 131 -10.80 -20.73 -5.30
CA THR A 131 -10.09 -19.97 -4.26
C THR A 131 -9.27 -18.79 -4.81
N ASN A 132 -9.57 -18.37 -6.03
CA ASN A 132 -8.92 -17.30 -6.74
C ASN A 132 -9.81 -16.04 -6.72
N GLY A 133 -9.20 -14.90 -6.58
CA GLY A 133 -9.92 -13.63 -6.57
C GLY A 133 -9.62 -12.81 -7.82
N MET A 134 -10.63 -12.15 -8.34
CA MET A 134 -10.49 -11.16 -9.40
C MET A 134 -10.52 -9.77 -8.80
N VAL A 135 -9.45 -9.00 -9.02
CA VAL A 135 -9.31 -7.64 -8.51
C VAL A 135 -9.92 -6.67 -9.53
N ALA A 136 -10.82 -5.81 -9.08
CA ALA A 136 -11.38 -4.76 -9.94
C ALA A 136 -10.34 -3.64 -10.13
N ASP A 137 -10.32 -3.03 -11.32
CA ASP A 137 -9.41 -1.91 -11.63
C ASP A 137 -9.79 -0.60 -10.91
N VAL A 138 -10.92 -0.58 -10.23
CA VAL A 138 -11.40 0.57 -9.47
C VAL A 138 -10.92 0.44 -8.03
N GLY A 139 -10.04 1.33 -7.62
CA GLY A 139 -9.53 1.32 -6.23
C GLY A 139 -8.82 2.62 -5.89
N VAL A 140 -8.45 2.78 -4.63
CA VAL A 140 -7.61 3.89 -4.17
C VAL A 140 -6.18 3.41 -4.09
N GLY A 141 -5.26 4.19 -4.64
CA GLY A 141 -3.83 3.93 -4.54
C GLY A 141 -3.04 5.21 -4.44
N LYS A 142 -1.95 5.18 -3.68
CA LYS A 142 -0.99 6.28 -3.57
C LYS A 142 0.42 5.75 -3.76
N ARG A 143 1.15 6.36 -4.66
CA ARG A 143 2.59 6.11 -4.80
C ARG A 143 3.34 6.73 -3.63
N HIS A 144 4.36 6.05 -3.16
CA HIS A 144 5.31 6.56 -2.17
C HIS A 144 6.26 7.62 -2.76
N VAL A 145 5.75 8.55 -3.54
CA VAL A 145 6.53 9.63 -4.14
C VAL A 145 6.01 10.92 -3.56
N GLY A 146 6.90 11.68 -2.92
CA GLY A 146 6.61 13.06 -2.56
C GLY A 146 6.17 13.81 -3.83
N ARG A 147 5.13 14.60 -3.74
CA ARG A 147 4.64 15.39 -4.87
C ARG A 147 5.77 16.29 -5.37
N ILE A 148 6.19 16.04 -6.60
CA ILE A 148 6.86 17.05 -7.40
C ILE A 148 5.73 17.75 -8.15
N ASN A 149 5.57 19.06 -7.95
CA ASN A 149 4.88 19.86 -8.95
C ASN A 149 5.79 19.85 -10.17
N GLU A 150 5.40 19.14 -11.22
CA GLU A 150 6.11 19.05 -12.51
C GLU A 150 6.27 20.44 -13.20
N SER A 151 5.76 21.52 -12.61
CA SER A 151 5.72 22.86 -13.18
C SER A 151 6.70 23.86 -12.57
N VAL A 152 7.56 23.48 -11.63
CA VAL A 152 8.56 24.38 -11.05
C VAL A 152 9.92 23.74 -11.12
N ASP A 153 10.71 24.18 -12.10
CA ASP A 153 12.17 23.97 -12.15
C ASP A 153 12.78 24.65 -10.90
N GLY A 154 13.11 23.86 -9.90
CA GLY A 154 13.73 24.33 -8.68
C GLY A 154 13.33 23.49 -7.47
N ASP A 155 14.33 22.95 -6.82
CA ASP A 155 14.29 22.13 -5.61
C ASP A 155 13.83 22.95 -4.37
N PHE A 156 12.62 23.49 -4.41
CA PHE A 156 11.99 24.06 -3.24
C PHE A 156 11.02 23.07 -2.66
N GLY A 157 11.39 22.45 -1.54
CA GLY A 157 10.46 21.76 -0.65
C GLY A 157 9.40 22.76 -0.17
N ILE A 158 8.36 22.95 -1.01
CA ILE A 158 7.33 23.99 -0.82
C ILE A 158 6.44 23.66 0.39
N PHE A 159 6.41 22.36 0.78
CA PHE A 159 5.54 21.90 1.86
C PHE A 159 6.33 21.61 3.13
N ARG A 160 5.83 22.15 4.24
CA ARG A 160 6.32 21.84 5.59
C ARG A 160 5.95 20.41 5.95
N ASP A 161 6.71 19.81 6.87
CA ASP A 161 6.46 18.45 7.36
C ASP A 161 5.02 18.25 7.85
N GLU A 162 4.44 19.23 8.52
CA GLU A 162 3.04 19.23 8.97
C GLU A 162 2.03 19.10 7.82
N THR A 163 2.28 19.74 6.68
CA THR A 163 1.43 19.64 5.49
C THR A 163 1.54 18.26 4.87
N ILE A 164 2.71 17.69 4.91
CA ILE A 164 3.03 16.36 4.41
C ILE A 164 2.32 15.30 5.27
N GLU A 165 2.40 15.42 6.59
CA GLU A 165 1.69 14.54 7.53
C GLU A 165 0.17 14.66 7.41
N ALA A 166 -0.35 15.87 7.16
CA ALA A 166 -1.78 16.06 6.92
C ALA A 166 -2.26 15.37 5.63
N ASP A 167 -1.46 15.39 4.56
CA ASP A 167 -1.76 14.67 3.32
C ASP A 167 -1.73 13.14 3.51
N ASP A 168 -0.82 12.63 4.35
CA ASP A 168 -0.79 11.20 4.68
C ASP A 168 -2.00 10.78 5.51
N ARG A 169 -2.39 11.59 6.52
CA ARG A 169 -3.62 11.34 7.27
C ARG A 169 -4.85 11.36 6.37
N ALA A 170 -4.97 12.34 5.48
CA ALA A 170 -6.07 12.41 4.52
C ALA A 170 -6.09 11.19 3.59
N PHE A 171 -4.93 10.66 3.24
CA PHE A 171 -4.86 9.42 2.45
C PHE A 171 -5.29 8.19 3.26
N LEU A 172 -4.86 8.05 4.51
CA LEU A 172 -5.31 6.96 5.39
C LEU A 172 -6.83 7.01 5.61
N MET A 173 -7.41 8.18 5.78
CA MET A 173 -8.88 8.36 5.83
C MET A 173 -9.56 7.89 4.53
N LYS A 174 -8.96 8.16 3.35
CA LYS A 174 -9.48 7.63 2.08
C LYS A 174 -9.39 6.10 2.00
N ILE A 175 -8.37 5.51 2.60
CA ILE A 175 -8.26 4.06 2.75
C ILE A 175 -9.45 3.54 3.59
N GLU A 176 -9.73 4.15 4.73
CA GLU A 176 -10.88 3.79 5.58
C GLU A 176 -12.19 3.87 4.80
N ASP A 177 -12.46 4.99 4.15
CA ASP A 177 -13.66 5.17 3.34
C ASP A 177 -13.78 4.10 2.24
N THR A 178 -12.66 3.76 1.61
CA THR A 178 -12.63 2.75 0.54
C THR A 178 -12.87 1.35 1.08
N VAL A 179 -12.29 1.02 2.22
CA VAL A 179 -12.52 -0.27 2.90
C VAL A 179 -14.01 -0.39 3.28
N ARG A 180 -14.62 0.64 3.85
CA ARG A 180 -16.06 0.67 4.17
C ARG A 180 -16.93 0.56 2.91
N ALA A 181 -16.57 1.25 1.84
CA ALA A 181 -17.34 1.25 0.59
C ALA A 181 -17.18 -0.04 -0.24
N ALA A 182 -16.09 -0.79 -0.05
CA ALA A 182 -15.83 -2.01 -0.83
C ALA A 182 -16.72 -3.19 -0.41
N VAL A 183 -17.40 -3.10 0.73
CA VAL A 183 -18.41 -4.05 1.19
C VAL A 183 -19.84 -3.56 0.93
N ASP A 184 -19.98 -2.55 0.07
CA ASP A 184 -21.29 -2.09 -0.40
C ASP A 184 -21.88 -3.10 -1.39
N GLU A 185 -23.05 -3.63 -1.05
CA GLU A 185 -23.72 -4.69 -1.82
C GLU A 185 -24.10 -4.21 -3.23
N ALA A 186 -24.47 -2.95 -3.38
CA ALA A 186 -24.84 -2.40 -4.69
C ALA A 186 -23.64 -2.33 -5.63
N ARG A 187 -22.48 -1.96 -5.11
CA ARG A 187 -21.22 -1.94 -5.89
C ARG A 187 -20.76 -3.35 -6.25
N PHE A 188 -20.86 -4.29 -5.30
CA PHE A 188 -20.55 -5.70 -5.57
C PHE A 188 -21.43 -6.24 -6.68
N ASN A 189 -22.76 -6.06 -6.62
CA ASN A 189 -23.69 -6.52 -7.62
C ASN A 189 -23.43 -5.89 -9.01
N ALA A 190 -23.04 -4.62 -9.07
CA ALA A 190 -22.65 -3.98 -10.33
C ALA A 190 -21.37 -4.58 -10.93
N LEU A 191 -20.41 -4.98 -10.12
CA LEU A 191 -19.21 -5.67 -10.59
C LEU A 191 -19.51 -7.10 -11.06
N VAL A 192 -20.39 -7.82 -10.35
CA VAL A 192 -20.81 -9.17 -10.75
C VAL A 192 -21.61 -9.12 -12.06
N GLN A 193 -22.44 -8.10 -12.27
CA GLN A 193 -23.16 -7.96 -13.54
C GLN A 193 -22.20 -7.82 -14.73
N LYS A 194 -21.14 -7.03 -14.59
CA LYS A 194 -20.09 -6.93 -15.64
C LYS A 194 -19.42 -8.28 -15.93
N LEU A 195 -19.29 -9.16 -14.92
CA LEU A 195 -18.76 -10.50 -15.12
C LEU A 195 -19.72 -11.42 -15.87
N ARG A 196 -21.03 -11.27 -15.62
CA ARG A 196 -22.07 -12.01 -16.36
C ARG A 196 -22.08 -11.59 -17.81
N ASP A 197 -22.08 -10.28 -18.05
CA ASP A 197 -22.10 -9.70 -19.41
C ASP A 197 -20.84 -10.09 -20.22
N ALA A 198 -19.71 -10.31 -19.57
CA ALA A 198 -18.47 -10.73 -20.24
C ALA A 198 -18.40 -12.24 -20.56
N LYS A 199 -19.37 -13.05 -20.08
CA LYS A 199 -19.48 -14.47 -20.37
C LYS A 199 -20.50 -14.80 -21.47
N GLU A 200 -21.34 -13.84 -21.86
CA GLU A 200 -22.20 -13.92 -23.03
C GLU A 200 -21.41 -13.55 -24.30
#